data_0c56a7f6e14a884f7191d830c7117413
#
_entry.id   0c56a7f6e14a884f7191d830c7117413
#
_cell.length_a   1.000
_cell.length_b   1.000
_cell.length_c   1.000
_cell.angle_alpha   90.00
_cell.angle_beta   90.00
_cell.angle_gamma   90.00
#
_symmetry.space_group_name_H-M   'P 1'
#
loop_
_entity.id
_entity.type
_entity.pdbx_description
1 polymer ?
#
loop_
_entity_poly.entity_id
_entity_poly.type
_entity_poly.pdbx_seq_one_letter_code
_entity_poly.pdbx_strand_id
1 'polypeptide(L)'
;SGFTHFDEKGKAIMVDVTEKQDTVREATATGKITVNEEVFRAVKEGTAGKGDVLGVATTAGIMGAKRTSDLIPMCHILPITKCKVEFEMVESELAIYCNCTVRVTGKTGVEMEALTGASVALLTVYDMCKAMDKKMEIGEIYLVRKSGGKSGLINNGYKKERKEGEK
;
A
#
# COMPACT_ATOMS: atom_id res chain seq x y z
N SER A 1 5.35 -25.67 0.13
CA SER A 1 4.16 -25.10 0.74
C SER A 1 3.01 -25.05 -0.26
N GLY A 2 1.91 -25.70 0.03
CA GLY A 2 0.74 -25.75 -0.83
C GLY A 2 -0.09 -24.47 -0.74
N PHE A 3 -1.02 -24.31 -1.68
CA PHE A 3 -2.03 -23.26 -1.62
C PHE A 3 -2.96 -23.52 -0.44
N THR A 4 -3.16 -22.51 0.42
CA THR A 4 -4.02 -22.59 1.61
C THR A 4 -5.45 -22.06 1.38
N HIS A 5 -5.68 -21.40 0.22
CA HIS A 5 -6.96 -20.80 -0.13
C HIS A 5 -7.88 -21.72 -0.92
N PHE A 6 -7.59 -23.02 -0.92
CA PHE A 6 -8.41 -24.04 -1.56
C PHE A 6 -8.71 -25.16 -0.56
N ASP A 7 -9.94 -25.68 -0.62
CA ASP A 7 -10.34 -26.85 0.14
C ASP A 7 -9.84 -28.15 -0.54
N GLU A 8 -10.12 -29.30 0.08
CA GLU A 8 -9.72 -30.62 -0.44
C GLU A 8 -10.30 -30.93 -1.84
N LYS A 9 -11.34 -30.22 -2.24
CA LYS A 9 -12.02 -30.34 -3.55
C LYS A 9 -11.54 -29.28 -4.56
N GLY A 10 -10.52 -28.49 -4.22
CA GLY A 10 -9.98 -27.43 -5.07
C GLY A 10 -10.84 -26.18 -5.17
N LYS A 11 -11.83 -26.00 -4.28
CA LYS A 11 -12.64 -24.79 -4.21
C LYS A 11 -11.95 -23.71 -3.39
N ALA A 12 -12.05 -22.46 -3.83
CA ALA A 12 -11.51 -21.32 -3.09
C ALA A 12 -12.25 -21.17 -1.75
N ILE A 13 -11.48 -21.01 -0.68
CA ILE A 13 -11.99 -20.77 0.67
C ILE A 13 -11.21 -19.68 1.38
N MET A 14 -11.86 -19.02 2.32
CA MET A 14 -11.19 -18.20 3.31
C MET A 14 -10.65 -19.13 4.40
N VAL A 15 -9.35 -19.04 4.71
CA VAL A 15 -8.67 -19.91 5.67
C VAL A 15 -9.31 -19.78 7.06
N ASP A 16 -9.59 -20.91 7.73
CA ASP A 16 -10.05 -20.90 9.12
C ASP A 16 -8.89 -20.54 10.06
N VAL A 17 -9.04 -19.45 10.80
CA VAL A 17 -8.06 -18.96 11.75
C VAL A 17 -8.54 -19.00 13.19
N THR A 18 -9.62 -19.74 13.46
CA THR A 18 -10.26 -19.84 14.78
C THR A 18 -9.24 -20.19 15.88
N GLU A 19 -8.35 -21.15 15.61
CA GLU A 19 -7.35 -21.64 16.56
C GLU A 19 -6.08 -20.77 16.64
N LYS A 20 -5.92 -19.80 15.78
CA LYS A 20 -4.77 -18.88 15.82
C LYS A 20 -4.96 -17.87 16.95
N GLN A 21 -3.86 -17.52 17.58
CA GLN A 21 -3.87 -16.51 18.64
C GLN A 21 -3.80 -15.10 18.05
N ASP A 22 -4.40 -14.16 18.76
CA ASP A 22 -4.24 -12.75 18.46
C ASP A 22 -2.80 -12.31 18.79
N THR A 23 -2.11 -11.81 17.82
CA THR A 23 -0.77 -11.22 17.97
C THR A 23 -0.72 -9.85 17.32
N VAL A 24 0.19 -9.01 17.79
CA VAL A 24 0.48 -7.74 17.12
C VAL A 24 1.20 -8.03 15.82
N ARG A 25 0.64 -7.53 14.72
CA ARG A 25 1.18 -7.72 13.38
C ARG A 25 1.29 -6.38 12.70
N GLU A 26 2.40 -6.19 11.99
CA GLU A 26 2.65 -4.97 11.21
C GLU A 26 3.20 -5.34 9.85
N ALA A 27 2.81 -4.59 8.83
CA ALA A 27 3.33 -4.72 7.48
C ALA A 27 3.53 -3.34 6.86
N THR A 28 4.59 -3.20 6.07
CA THR A 28 4.85 -2.04 5.23
C THR A 28 4.95 -2.47 3.79
N ALA A 29 4.14 -1.86 2.94
CA ALA A 29 4.20 -1.99 1.49
C ALA A 29 4.65 -0.67 0.88
N THR A 30 5.20 -0.75 -0.31
CA THR A 30 5.61 0.41 -1.11
C THR A 30 5.09 0.28 -2.53
N GLY A 31 5.09 1.39 -3.25
CA GLY A 31 4.82 1.46 -4.67
C GLY A 31 5.27 2.82 -5.21
N LYS A 32 5.23 3.00 -6.52
CA LYS A 32 5.54 4.29 -7.13
C LYS A 32 4.60 4.62 -8.29
N ILE A 33 4.47 5.91 -8.55
CA ILE A 33 3.91 6.42 -9.78
C ILE A 33 4.96 7.30 -10.47
N THR A 34 5.22 7.01 -11.73
CA THR A 34 6.10 7.80 -12.58
C THR A 34 5.24 8.79 -13.36
N VAL A 35 5.63 10.05 -13.33
CA VAL A 35 4.84 11.17 -13.84
C VAL A 35 5.70 12.05 -14.75
N ASN A 36 5.06 12.96 -15.50
CA ASN A 36 5.80 13.98 -16.22
C ASN A 36 6.22 15.13 -15.30
N GLU A 37 7.04 16.04 -15.84
CA GLU A 37 7.60 17.17 -15.09
C GLU A 37 6.51 18.13 -14.60
N GLU A 38 5.47 18.35 -15.41
CA GLU A 38 4.34 19.20 -15.06
C GLU A 38 3.59 18.68 -13.83
N VAL A 39 3.26 17.38 -13.81
CA VAL A 39 2.60 16.73 -12.67
C VAL A 39 3.50 16.77 -11.44
N PHE A 40 4.77 16.40 -11.60
CA PHE A 40 5.70 16.38 -10.47
C PHE A 40 5.78 17.74 -9.78
N ARG A 41 5.94 18.78 -10.57
CA ARG A 41 6.02 20.17 -10.05
C ARG A 41 4.70 20.61 -9.42
N ALA A 42 3.56 20.34 -10.07
CA ALA A 42 2.25 20.71 -9.54
C ALA A 42 1.94 20.02 -8.21
N VAL A 43 2.28 18.74 -8.07
CA VAL A 43 2.11 18.00 -6.81
C VAL A 43 3.02 18.55 -5.72
N LYS A 44 4.30 18.78 -6.06
CA LYS A 44 5.31 19.32 -5.12
C LYS A 44 4.93 20.72 -4.61
N GLU A 45 4.42 21.58 -5.48
CA GLU A 45 4.07 22.97 -5.16
C GLU A 45 2.63 23.12 -4.65
N GLY A 46 1.83 22.08 -4.70
CA GLY A 46 0.42 22.13 -4.31
C GLY A 46 -0.46 22.92 -5.28
N THR A 47 -0.06 23.00 -6.56
CA THR A 47 -0.76 23.78 -7.59
C THR A 47 -1.61 22.93 -8.54
N ALA A 48 -1.77 21.64 -8.28
CA ALA A 48 -2.65 20.79 -9.06
C ALA A 48 -4.09 21.31 -9.02
N GLY A 49 -4.76 21.30 -10.18
CA GLY A 49 -6.09 21.90 -10.32
C GLY A 49 -7.18 21.28 -9.45
N LYS A 50 -6.98 20.07 -8.96
CA LYS A 50 -7.91 19.36 -8.06
C LYS A 50 -7.54 19.49 -6.57
N GLY A 51 -6.56 20.34 -6.23
CA GLY A 51 -6.18 20.65 -4.85
C GLY A 51 -5.02 19.79 -4.32
N ASP A 52 -5.02 19.49 -3.02
CA ASP A 52 -3.98 18.77 -2.31
C ASP A 52 -3.97 17.27 -2.69
N VAL A 53 -3.21 16.93 -3.71
CA VAL A 53 -3.13 15.57 -4.25
C VAL A 53 -2.64 14.57 -3.19
N LEU A 54 -1.55 14.86 -2.51
CA LEU A 54 -0.98 13.93 -1.53
C LEU A 54 -1.83 13.78 -0.27
N GLY A 55 -2.48 14.85 0.15
CA GLY A 55 -3.43 14.79 1.29
C GLY A 55 -4.65 13.94 0.97
N VAL A 56 -5.23 14.10 -0.20
CA VAL A 56 -6.36 13.27 -0.66
C VAL A 56 -5.92 11.82 -0.84
N ALA A 57 -4.76 11.59 -1.45
CA ALA A 57 -4.21 10.24 -1.64
C ALA A 57 -3.90 9.54 -0.31
N THR A 58 -3.41 10.28 0.69
CA THR A 58 -3.21 9.75 2.04
C THR A 58 -4.51 9.23 2.64
N THR A 59 -5.56 10.04 2.59
CA THR A 59 -6.89 9.64 3.08
C THR A 59 -7.43 8.43 2.30
N ALA A 60 -7.30 8.45 0.99
CA ALA A 60 -7.76 7.35 0.14
C ALA A 60 -7.00 6.05 0.43
N GLY A 61 -5.70 6.12 0.67
CA GLY A 61 -4.89 4.97 1.04
C GLY A 61 -5.32 4.34 2.37
N ILE A 62 -5.60 5.17 3.37
CA ILE A 62 -6.14 4.70 4.66
C ILE A 62 -7.50 4.03 4.46
N MET A 63 -8.38 4.65 3.68
CA MET A 63 -9.68 4.08 3.34
C MET A 63 -9.53 2.74 2.61
N GLY A 64 -8.59 2.65 1.66
CA GLY A 64 -8.29 1.41 0.93
C GLY A 64 -7.82 0.30 1.86
N ALA A 65 -6.90 0.57 2.77
CA ALA A 65 -6.45 -0.38 3.76
C ALA A 65 -7.62 -0.90 4.62
N LYS A 66 -8.50 -0.02 5.07
CA LYS A 66 -9.68 -0.38 5.87
C LYS A 66 -10.72 -1.19 5.10
N ARG A 67 -10.73 -1.12 3.79
CA ARG A 67 -11.68 -1.78 2.89
C ARG A 67 -11.12 -3.00 2.17
N THR A 68 -9.95 -3.47 2.55
CA THR A 68 -9.27 -4.56 1.85
C THR A 68 -10.13 -5.82 1.75
N SER A 69 -10.80 -6.22 2.82
CA SER A 69 -11.67 -7.40 2.82
C SER A 69 -12.89 -7.28 1.88
N ASP A 70 -13.32 -6.06 1.57
CA ASP A 70 -14.39 -5.83 0.59
C ASP A 70 -13.91 -6.02 -0.86
N LEU A 71 -12.60 -5.91 -1.10
CA LEU A 71 -11.98 -5.94 -2.42
C LEU A 71 -11.30 -7.27 -2.72
N ILE A 72 -10.70 -7.90 -1.73
CA ILE A 72 -9.93 -9.14 -1.86
C ILE A 72 -10.73 -10.28 -1.23
N PRO A 73 -11.29 -11.18 -2.04
CA PRO A 73 -12.37 -12.09 -1.60
C PRO A 73 -12.05 -12.95 -0.38
N MET A 74 -10.83 -13.48 -0.31
CA MET A 74 -10.45 -14.43 0.75
C MET A 74 -9.74 -13.80 1.93
N CYS A 75 -9.67 -12.45 1.99
CA CYS A 75 -9.11 -11.74 3.13
C CYS A 75 -10.10 -11.69 4.29
N HIS A 76 -9.56 -11.87 5.50
CA HIS A 76 -10.31 -11.71 6.74
C HIS A 76 -10.54 -10.23 7.03
N ILE A 77 -11.64 -9.92 7.72
CA ILE A 77 -11.89 -8.58 8.26
C ILE A 77 -10.99 -8.39 9.47
N LEU A 78 -10.14 -7.36 9.44
CA LEU A 78 -9.19 -7.09 10.51
C LEU A 78 -9.43 -5.72 11.15
N PRO A 79 -9.38 -5.64 12.49
CA PRO A 79 -9.53 -4.39 13.23
C PRO A 79 -8.22 -3.61 13.23
N ILE A 80 -7.94 -2.89 12.15
CA ILE A 80 -6.71 -2.10 12.01
C ILE A 80 -6.59 -1.10 13.16
N THR A 81 -5.44 -1.08 13.82
CA THR A 81 -5.14 -0.17 14.93
C THR A 81 -4.26 1.01 14.51
N LYS A 82 -3.51 0.87 13.41
CA LYS A 82 -2.65 1.92 12.85
C LYS A 82 -2.59 1.77 11.33
N CYS A 83 -2.72 2.89 10.64
CA CYS A 83 -2.45 2.97 9.22
C CYS A 83 -1.75 4.29 8.92
N LYS A 84 -0.55 4.22 8.35
CA LYS A 84 0.26 5.38 8.01
C LYS A 84 0.60 5.32 6.53
N VAL A 85 0.25 6.36 5.81
CA VAL A 85 0.56 6.52 4.38
C VAL A 85 1.51 7.70 4.24
N GLU A 86 2.68 7.47 3.65
CA GLU A 86 3.72 8.47 3.45
C GLU A 86 4.14 8.49 1.99
N PHE A 87 4.58 9.66 1.53
CA PHE A 87 5.07 9.84 0.17
C PHE A 87 6.49 10.38 0.18
N GLU A 88 7.26 9.95 -0.81
CA GLU A 88 8.59 10.46 -1.11
C GLU A 88 8.63 10.89 -2.57
N MET A 89 8.98 12.15 -2.82
CA MET A 89 9.08 12.68 -4.17
C MET A 89 10.54 12.67 -4.61
N VAL A 90 10.84 11.93 -5.68
CA VAL A 90 12.19 11.78 -6.23
C VAL A 90 12.25 12.46 -7.59
N GLU A 91 12.77 13.68 -7.63
CA GLU A 91 12.78 14.52 -8.83
C GLU A 91 13.61 13.92 -9.97
N SER A 92 14.77 13.33 -9.65
CA SER A 92 15.64 12.69 -10.65
C SER A 92 14.99 11.54 -11.41
N GLU A 93 13.95 10.94 -10.85
CA GLU A 93 13.19 9.85 -11.46
C GLU A 93 11.83 10.30 -11.96
N LEU A 94 11.40 11.52 -11.66
CA LEU A 94 10.03 11.99 -11.82
C LEU A 94 9.03 11.00 -11.22
N ALA A 95 9.35 10.51 -10.03
CA ALA A 95 8.56 9.50 -9.34
C ALA A 95 8.07 9.97 -7.98
N ILE A 96 6.87 9.56 -7.65
CA ILE A 96 6.25 9.72 -6.33
C ILE A 96 6.12 8.32 -5.75
N TYR A 97 6.84 8.06 -4.68
CA TYR A 97 6.78 6.79 -3.94
C TYR A 97 5.76 6.89 -2.83
N CYS A 98 5.04 5.81 -2.61
CA CYS A 98 4.12 5.68 -1.50
C CYS A 98 4.57 4.53 -0.59
N ASN A 99 4.58 4.76 0.72
CA ASN A 99 4.79 3.73 1.73
C ASN A 99 3.54 3.66 2.60
N CYS A 100 3.01 2.46 2.78
CA CYS A 100 1.85 2.22 3.61
C CYS A 100 2.20 1.21 4.70
N THR A 101 2.11 1.63 5.95
CA THR A 101 2.35 0.79 7.12
C THR A 101 1.05 0.58 7.88
N VAL A 102 0.69 -0.68 8.11
CA VAL A 102 -0.53 -1.08 8.79
C VAL A 102 -0.20 -1.98 9.97
N ARG A 103 -0.87 -1.75 11.08
CA ARG A 103 -0.76 -2.57 12.29
C ARG A 103 -2.12 -3.08 12.71
N VAL A 104 -2.15 -4.30 13.24
CA VAL A 104 -3.34 -4.94 13.79
C VAL A 104 -2.94 -5.82 14.95
N THR A 105 -3.85 -6.03 15.89
CA THR A 105 -3.80 -7.17 16.81
C THR A 105 -4.86 -8.16 16.32
N GLY A 106 -4.42 -9.29 15.79
CA GLY A 106 -5.33 -10.23 15.16
C GLY A 106 -4.70 -11.56 14.81
N LYS A 107 -5.45 -12.36 14.09
CA LYS A 107 -5.13 -13.77 13.80
C LYS A 107 -4.41 -13.98 12.48
N THR A 108 -4.39 -12.98 11.61
CA THR A 108 -3.70 -13.02 10.31
C THR A 108 -2.83 -11.79 10.11
N GLY A 109 -1.91 -11.85 9.15
CA GLY A 109 -1.08 -10.72 8.77
C GLY A 109 -1.86 -9.62 8.05
N VAL A 110 -1.28 -8.45 7.96
CA VAL A 110 -1.85 -7.24 7.35
C VAL A 110 -1.15 -6.84 6.05
N GLU A 111 -0.50 -7.77 5.38
CA GLU A 111 0.18 -7.52 4.12
C GLU A 111 -0.76 -6.97 3.05
N MET A 112 -1.95 -7.57 2.93
CA MET A 112 -2.91 -7.16 1.92
C MET A 112 -3.47 -5.77 2.19
N GLU A 113 -3.69 -5.41 3.44
CA GLU A 113 -4.10 -4.06 3.84
C GLU A 113 -3.03 -3.02 3.48
N ALA A 114 -1.75 -3.33 3.72
CA ALA A 114 -0.65 -2.45 3.37
C ALA A 114 -0.51 -2.30 1.84
N LEU A 115 -0.56 -3.40 1.10
CA LEU A 115 -0.49 -3.40 -0.37
C LEU A 115 -1.69 -2.67 -0.99
N THR A 116 -2.88 -2.90 -0.48
CA THR A 116 -4.09 -2.23 -0.96
C THR A 116 -4.04 -0.73 -0.67
N GLY A 117 -3.61 -0.35 0.53
CA GLY A 117 -3.48 1.06 0.90
C GLY A 117 -2.50 1.81 0.01
N ALA A 118 -1.31 1.26 -0.25
CA ALA A 118 -0.34 1.84 -1.17
C ALA A 118 -0.91 1.97 -2.59
N SER A 119 -1.59 0.93 -3.07
CA SER A 119 -2.18 0.89 -4.41
C SER A 119 -3.28 1.94 -4.59
N VAL A 120 -4.21 2.04 -3.63
CA VAL A 120 -5.31 3.01 -3.68
C VAL A 120 -4.79 4.44 -3.59
N ALA A 121 -3.77 4.69 -2.76
CA ALA A 121 -3.12 5.99 -2.69
C ALA A 121 -2.54 6.41 -4.06
N LEU A 122 -1.82 5.51 -4.72
CA LEU A 122 -1.24 5.79 -6.04
C LEU A 122 -2.29 5.93 -7.14
N LEU A 123 -3.36 5.14 -7.10
CA LEU A 123 -4.51 5.30 -8.00
C LEU A 123 -5.17 6.67 -7.83
N THR A 124 -5.21 7.18 -6.61
CA THR A 124 -5.77 8.50 -6.32
C THR A 124 -4.89 9.62 -6.90
N VAL A 125 -3.57 9.50 -6.77
CA VAL A 125 -2.63 10.42 -7.45
C VAL A 125 -2.87 10.40 -8.96
N TYR A 126 -2.98 9.21 -9.53
CA TYR A 126 -3.27 9.05 -10.97
C TYR A 126 -4.56 9.75 -11.37
N ASP A 127 -5.66 9.48 -10.67
CA ASP A 127 -6.95 10.06 -10.98
C ASP A 127 -6.94 11.60 -10.91
N MET A 128 -6.29 12.15 -9.89
CA MET A 128 -6.22 13.59 -9.70
C MET A 128 -5.32 14.31 -10.71
N CYS A 129 -4.37 13.61 -11.32
CA CYS A 129 -3.37 14.21 -12.22
C CYS A 129 -3.55 13.83 -13.70
N LYS A 130 -4.47 12.93 -14.02
CA LYS A 130 -4.60 12.38 -15.39
C LYS A 130 -4.93 13.41 -16.47
N ALA A 131 -5.44 14.58 -16.11
CA ALA A 131 -5.63 15.66 -17.08
C ALA A 131 -4.31 16.26 -17.58
N MET A 132 -3.25 16.22 -16.77
CA MET A 132 -1.93 16.77 -17.07
C MET A 132 -0.97 15.76 -17.70
N ASP A 133 -1.21 14.46 -17.50
CA ASP A 133 -0.34 13.40 -18.00
C ASP A 133 -1.15 12.14 -18.32
N LYS A 134 -1.12 11.72 -19.58
CA LYS A 134 -1.82 10.52 -20.06
C LYS A 134 -0.96 9.26 -20.03
N LYS A 135 0.31 9.37 -19.63
CA LYS A 135 1.31 8.29 -19.70
C LYS A 135 1.87 7.89 -18.34
N MET A 136 1.21 8.31 -17.24
CA MET A 136 1.65 7.93 -15.91
C MET A 136 1.62 6.41 -15.75
N GLU A 137 2.61 5.88 -15.04
CA GLU A 137 2.71 4.47 -14.73
C GLU A 137 2.80 4.24 -13.24
N ILE A 138 1.93 3.36 -12.73
CA ILE A 138 1.99 2.83 -11.38
C ILE A 138 2.71 1.50 -11.44
N GLY A 139 3.69 1.31 -10.58
CA GLY A 139 4.45 0.07 -10.56
C GLY A 139 5.24 -0.13 -9.29
N GLU A 140 6.05 -1.19 -9.29
CA GLU A 140 6.91 -1.58 -8.18
C GLU A 140 6.16 -1.62 -6.85
N ILE A 141 4.96 -2.22 -6.85
CA ILE A 141 4.16 -2.43 -5.64
C ILE A 141 4.59 -3.76 -5.03
N TYR A 142 5.11 -3.70 -3.81
CA TYR A 142 5.58 -4.92 -3.12
C TYR A 142 5.62 -4.73 -1.61
N LEU A 143 5.66 -5.86 -0.91
CA LEU A 143 5.84 -5.91 0.53
C LEU A 143 7.31 -5.60 0.87
N VAL A 144 7.53 -4.59 1.69
CA VAL A 144 8.87 -4.23 2.19
C VAL A 144 9.25 -5.07 3.39
N ARG A 145 8.34 -5.16 4.35
CA ARG A 145 8.55 -5.94 5.57
C ARG A 145 7.24 -6.30 6.24
N LYS A 146 7.28 -7.34 7.04
CA LYS A 146 6.21 -7.66 7.98
C LYS A 146 6.78 -8.25 9.27
N SER A 147 6.05 -8.10 10.35
CA SER A 147 6.40 -8.67 11.65
C SER A 147 5.18 -9.23 12.35
N GLY A 148 5.41 -10.13 13.30
CA GLY A 148 4.38 -10.80 14.07
C GLY A 148 3.93 -12.13 13.47
N GLY A 149 3.31 -12.97 14.29
CA GLY A 149 2.87 -14.30 13.92
C GLY A 149 4.00 -15.34 13.85
N LYS A 150 3.69 -16.52 13.31
CA LYS A 150 4.62 -17.65 13.26
C LYS A 150 5.87 -17.40 12.41
N SER A 151 5.75 -16.62 11.35
CA SER A 151 6.87 -16.33 10.44
C SER A 151 7.86 -15.32 11.01
N GLY A 152 7.54 -14.66 12.15
CA GLY A 152 8.37 -13.63 12.75
C GLY A 152 8.59 -12.43 11.82
N LEU A 153 9.81 -11.94 11.78
CA LEU A 153 10.19 -10.81 10.93
C LEU A 153 10.58 -11.28 9.53
N ILE A 154 9.90 -10.73 8.52
CA ILE A 154 10.30 -10.83 7.12
C ILE A 154 10.65 -9.41 6.66
N ASN A 155 11.86 -9.24 6.14
CA ASN A 155 12.34 -7.96 5.64
C ASN A 155 12.91 -8.15 4.23
N ASN A 156 12.14 -7.71 3.24
CA ASN A 156 12.55 -7.77 1.84
C ASN A 156 13.41 -6.55 1.44
N GLY A 157 13.39 -5.50 2.26
CA GLY A 157 14.05 -4.23 1.95
C GLY A 157 13.41 -3.49 0.78
N TYR A 158 13.91 -2.30 0.51
CA TYR A 158 13.54 -1.55 -0.69
C TYR A 158 14.44 -1.98 -1.86
N LYS A 159 13.85 -2.16 -3.03
CA LYS A 159 14.59 -2.56 -4.24
C LYS A 159 15.61 -1.51 -4.69
N LYS A 160 15.41 -0.25 -4.29
CA LYS A 160 16.24 0.87 -4.66
C LYS A 160 16.38 1.80 -3.47
N GLU A 161 17.62 2.22 -3.17
CA GLU A 161 17.84 3.28 -2.20
C GLU A 161 17.22 4.58 -2.74
N ARG A 162 16.38 5.16 -1.94
CA ARG A 162 15.78 6.47 -2.21
C ARG A 162 16.63 7.50 -1.51
N LYS A 163 17.29 8.36 -2.29
CA LYS A 163 17.96 9.50 -1.70
C LYS A 163 16.89 10.39 -1.12
N GLU A 164 16.93 10.60 0.20
CA GLU A 164 16.13 11.63 0.84
C GLU A 164 16.39 12.92 0.07
N GLY A 165 15.33 13.56 -0.38
CA GLY A 165 15.43 14.85 -1.01
C GLY A 165 16.16 15.81 -0.05
N GLU A 166 17.20 16.45 -0.50
CA GLU A 166 17.80 17.54 0.22
C GLU A 166 16.69 18.52 0.61
N LYS A 167 16.62 18.80 1.91
CA LYS A 167 15.61 19.70 2.49
C LYS A 167 15.74 21.11 1.93
#